data_dadb0bcc6ec67a18f7d42ebba29f4d17
#
_entry.id   dadb0bcc6ec67a18f7d42ebba29f4d17
#
_cell.length_a   1.000
_cell.length_b   1.000
_cell.length_c   1.000
_cell.angle_alpha   90.00
_cell.angle_beta   90.00
_cell.angle_gamma   90.00
#
_symmetry.space_group_name_H-M   'P 1'
#
loop_
_entity.id
_entity.type
_entity.pdbx_description
1 polymer ?
#
loop_
_entity_poly.entity_id
_entity_poly.type
_entity_poly.pdbx_seq_one_letter_code
_entity_poly.pdbx_strand_id
1 'polypeptide(L)'
;MENSIQTDAKRINEITGRPMADCEKQAQQIAECIKEMNSRIVEFYYMKKDGSKRQAFGTLQPEVIVPLISQAPERKPNPDLVTYYDTEAQAFRSFKKVNFIEYVKQSLA
;
A
#
# COMPACT_ATOMS: atom_id res chain seq x y z
N MET A 1 19.86 -2.58 -12.35
CA MET A 1 18.40 -2.75 -12.20
C MET A 1 17.88 -1.71 -11.22
N GLU A 2 16.91 -0.92 -11.64
CA GLU A 2 16.40 0.12 -10.78
C GLU A 2 15.61 -0.49 -9.63
N ASN A 3 15.88 -0.01 -8.40
CA ASN A 3 15.17 -0.45 -7.21
C ASN A 3 13.78 0.18 -7.21
N SER A 4 12.73 -0.62 -7.03
CA SER A 4 11.36 -0.12 -7.01
C SER A 4 11.12 0.90 -5.90
N ILE A 5 11.86 0.79 -4.77
CA ILE A 5 11.79 1.77 -3.69
C ILE A 5 12.29 3.13 -4.19
N GLN A 6 13.40 3.15 -4.94
CA GLN A 6 13.93 4.38 -5.49
C GLN A 6 13.01 4.99 -6.53
N THR A 7 12.41 4.17 -7.37
CA THR A 7 11.45 4.62 -8.38
C THR A 7 10.25 5.27 -7.70
N ASP A 8 9.70 4.62 -6.68
CA ASP A 8 8.56 5.15 -5.93
C ASP A 8 8.94 6.44 -5.19
N ALA A 9 10.13 6.48 -4.59
CA ALA A 9 10.59 7.67 -3.87
C ALA A 9 10.69 8.87 -4.80
N LYS A 10 11.24 8.69 -5.99
CA LYS A 10 11.35 9.76 -6.99
C LYS A 10 9.95 10.25 -7.39
N ARG A 11 9.03 9.33 -7.60
CA ARG A 11 7.67 9.68 -7.99
C ARG A 11 6.95 10.46 -6.89
N ILE A 12 7.09 10.03 -5.63
CA ILE A 12 6.51 10.73 -4.49
C ILE A 12 7.10 12.14 -4.38
N ASN A 13 8.42 12.27 -4.58
CA ASN A 13 9.08 13.56 -4.57
C ASN A 13 8.52 14.49 -5.66
N GLU A 14 8.32 13.96 -6.87
CA GLU A 14 7.76 14.74 -7.98
C GLU A 14 6.35 15.24 -7.67
N ILE A 15 5.53 14.39 -7.06
CA ILE A 15 4.13 14.73 -6.78
C ILE A 15 4.01 15.69 -5.60
N THR A 16 4.75 15.45 -4.51
CA THR A 16 4.56 16.14 -3.24
C THR A 16 5.53 17.29 -3.01
N GLY A 17 6.68 17.28 -3.65
CA GLY A 17 7.75 18.25 -3.39
C GLY A 17 8.45 18.05 -2.05
N ARG A 18 8.14 16.97 -1.32
CA ARG A 18 8.79 16.69 -0.03
C ARG A 18 10.25 16.28 -0.24
N PRO A 19 11.11 16.48 0.80
CA PRO A 19 12.52 16.08 0.70
C PRO A 19 12.67 14.61 0.32
N MET A 20 13.68 14.33 -0.51
CA MET A 20 13.91 12.98 -1.02
C MET A 20 14.10 11.94 0.10
N ALA A 21 14.76 12.33 1.19
CA ALA A 21 14.94 11.43 2.34
C ALA A 21 13.61 10.95 2.92
N ASP A 22 12.62 11.85 3.02
CA ASP A 22 11.29 11.50 3.51
C ASP A 22 10.56 10.60 2.51
N CYS A 23 10.73 10.87 1.23
CA CYS A 23 10.11 10.06 0.16
C CYS A 23 10.69 8.66 0.14
N GLU A 24 11.99 8.51 0.33
CA GLU A 24 12.64 7.20 0.40
C GLU A 24 12.13 6.40 1.60
N LYS A 25 11.98 7.04 2.75
CA LYS A 25 11.45 6.40 3.95
C LYS A 25 10.03 5.92 3.73
N GLN A 26 9.19 6.76 3.14
CA GLN A 26 7.81 6.39 2.84
C GLN A 26 7.73 5.23 1.85
N ALA A 27 8.53 5.29 0.78
CA ALA A 27 8.56 4.22 -0.22
C ALA A 27 9.03 2.90 0.39
N GLN A 28 10.00 2.94 1.30
CA GLN A 28 10.46 1.75 1.98
C GLN A 28 9.37 1.16 2.88
N GLN A 29 8.65 2.00 3.61
CA GLN A 29 7.56 1.53 4.47
C GLN A 29 6.43 0.90 3.65
N ILE A 30 6.13 1.46 2.49
CA ILE A 30 5.13 0.87 1.59
C ILE A 30 5.59 -0.51 1.12
N ALA A 31 6.85 -0.64 0.72
CA ALA A 31 7.40 -1.93 0.28
C ALA A 31 7.35 -2.97 1.39
N GLU A 32 7.68 -2.58 2.62
CA GLU A 32 7.60 -3.47 3.79
C GLU A 32 6.15 -3.90 4.06
N CYS A 33 5.22 -2.94 3.98
CA CYS A 33 3.80 -3.22 4.18
C CYS A 33 3.29 -4.23 3.15
N ILE A 34 3.64 -4.05 1.88
CA ILE A 34 3.24 -4.97 0.81
C ILE A 34 3.82 -6.36 1.07
N LYS A 35 5.08 -6.42 1.45
CA LYS A 35 5.74 -7.70 1.76
C LYS A 35 5.02 -8.43 2.90
N GLU A 36 4.67 -7.70 3.95
CA GLU A 36 3.95 -8.28 5.08
C GLU A 36 2.56 -8.76 4.68
N MET A 37 1.88 -8.00 3.81
CA MET A 37 0.55 -8.39 3.33
C MET A 37 0.56 -9.69 2.53
N ASN A 38 1.69 -10.08 1.97
CA ASN A 38 1.81 -11.36 1.26
C ASN A 38 1.79 -12.56 2.20
N SER A 39 2.01 -12.35 3.49
CA SER A 39 2.06 -13.44 4.48
C SER A 39 1.03 -13.32 5.60
N ARG A 40 0.39 -12.16 5.76
CA ARG A 40 -0.58 -11.95 6.84
C ARG A 40 -1.52 -10.79 6.52
N ILE A 41 -2.55 -10.63 7.34
CA ILE A 41 -3.39 -9.43 7.32
C ILE A 41 -2.63 -8.33 8.07
N VAL A 42 -2.51 -7.17 7.44
CA VAL A 42 -1.74 -6.04 8.00
C VAL A 42 -2.70 -4.89 8.30
N GLU A 43 -2.55 -4.33 9.49
CA GLU A 43 -3.21 -3.06 9.83
C GLU A 43 -2.33 -1.92 9.34
N PHE A 44 -2.92 -1.00 8.57
CA PHE A 44 -2.17 0.16 8.09
C PHE A 44 -3.09 1.36 7.94
N TYR A 45 -2.48 2.52 7.73
CA TYR A 45 -3.19 3.80 7.70
C TYR A 45 -2.79 4.59 6.47
N TYR A 46 -3.76 5.23 5.86
CA TYR A 46 -3.51 6.14 4.75
C TYR A 46 -4.56 7.25 4.73
N MET A 47 -4.25 8.32 3.99
CA MET A 47 -5.16 9.44 3.87
C MET A 47 -6.12 9.21 2.71
N LYS A 48 -7.41 9.42 2.96
CA LYS A 48 -8.44 9.32 1.93
C LYS A 48 -8.47 10.60 1.11
N LYS A 49 -9.23 10.57 0.00
CA LYS A 49 -9.36 11.73 -0.88
C LYS A 49 -9.90 12.97 -0.17
N ASP A 50 -10.74 12.79 0.85
CA ASP A 50 -11.32 13.89 1.61
C ASP A 50 -10.39 14.42 2.71
N GLY A 51 -9.17 13.89 2.82
CA GLY A 51 -8.19 14.30 3.81
C GLY A 51 -8.28 13.59 5.15
N SER A 52 -9.27 12.72 5.34
CA SER A 52 -9.39 11.96 6.59
C SER A 52 -8.48 10.73 6.60
N LYS A 53 -8.05 10.34 7.78
CA LYS A 53 -7.22 9.15 7.99
C LYS A 53 -8.09 7.90 7.97
N ARG A 54 -7.68 6.89 7.20
CA ARG A 54 -8.37 5.61 7.15
C ARG A 54 -7.52 4.54 7.82
N GLN A 55 -8.15 3.77 8.71
CA GLN A 55 -7.59 2.54 9.24
C GLN A 55 -8.02 1.38 8.33
N ALA A 56 -7.07 0.59 7.87
CA ALA A 56 -7.35 -0.52 6.96
C ALA A 56 -6.73 -1.81 7.48
N PHE A 57 -7.41 -2.93 7.19
CA PHE A 57 -6.90 -4.28 7.46
C PHE A 57 -6.87 -4.99 6.12
N GLY A 58 -5.69 -5.09 5.53
CA GLY A 58 -5.53 -5.57 4.18
C GLY A 58 -4.60 -6.77 4.06
N THR A 59 -4.79 -7.52 2.99
CA THR A 59 -3.95 -8.67 2.70
C THR A 59 -3.76 -8.83 1.19
N LEU A 60 -2.63 -9.45 0.84
CA LEU A 60 -2.32 -9.89 -0.52
C LEU A 60 -1.93 -11.37 -0.50
N GLN A 61 -2.33 -12.10 0.55
CA GLN A 61 -2.04 -13.53 0.66
C GLN A 61 -2.66 -14.28 -0.52
N PRO A 62 -1.87 -15.05 -1.30
CA PRO A 62 -2.41 -15.75 -2.47
C PRO A 62 -3.62 -16.63 -2.15
N GLU A 63 -3.61 -17.32 -1.02
CA GLU A 63 -4.71 -18.18 -0.60
C GLU A 63 -6.01 -17.41 -0.38
N VAL A 64 -5.93 -16.10 -0.12
CA VAL A 64 -7.11 -15.25 0.05
C VAL A 64 -7.53 -14.62 -1.28
N ILE A 65 -6.58 -14.06 -2.03
CA ILE A 65 -6.93 -13.26 -3.20
C ILE A 65 -7.16 -14.06 -4.48
N VAL A 66 -6.48 -15.21 -4.65
CA VAL A 66 -6.64 -16.00 -5.88
C VAL A 66 -8.09 -16.42 -6.12
N PRO A 67 -8.83 -16.95 -5.11
CA PRO A 67 -10.24 -17.28 -5.32
C PRO A 67 -11.13 -16.07 -5.61
N LEU A 68 -10.66 -14.86 -5.29
CA LEU A 68 -11.44 -13.64 -5.42
C LEU A 68 -10.99 -12.77 -6.59
N ILE A 69 -10.01 -13.24 -7.37
CA ILE A 69 -9.40 -12.42 -8.42
C ILE A 69 -10.42 -11.98 -9.48
N SER A 70 -11.45 -12.80 -9.73
CA SER A 70 -12.51 -12.46 -10.67
C SER A 70 -13.35 -11.26 -10.20
N GLN A 71 -13.31 -10.96 -8.92
CA GLN A 71 -14.02 -9.81 -8.33
C GLN A 71 -13.18 -8.54 -8.30
N ALA A 72 -11.88 -8.66 -8.63
CA ALA A 72 -11.00 -7.50 -8.67
C ALA A 72 -11.38 -6.60 -9.84
N PRO A 73 -11.33 -5.27 -9.64
CA PRO A 73 -11.63 -4.35 -10.74
C PRO A 73 -10.66 -4.53 -11.89
N GLU A 74 -11.17 -4.54 -13.12
CA GLU A 74 -10.32 -4.52 -14.30
C GLU A 74 -9.74 -3.13 -14.46
N ARG A 75 -8.47 -2.97 -14.15
CA ARG A 75 -7.77 -1.70 -14.28
C ARG A 75 -6.40 -1.92 -14.89
N LYS A 76 -5.96 -0.94 -15.65
CA LYS A 76 -4.57 -0.92 -16.07
C LYS A 76 -3.71 -0.73 -14.82
N PRO A 77 -2.57 -1.42 -14.72
CA PRO A 77 -1.67 -1.20 -13.61
C PRO A 77 -1.30 0.27 -13.48
N ASN A 78 -1.40 0.80 -12.27
CA ASN A 78 -1.04 2.19 -11.99
C ASN A 78 0.07 2.18 -10.94
N PRO A 79 1.30 2.61 -11.29
CA PRO A 79 2.41 2.58 -10.35
C PRO A 79 2.27 3.52 -9.16
N ASP A 80 1.31 4.46 -9.21
CA ASP A 80 1.07 5.39 -8.10
C ASP A 80 0.11 4.82 -7.06
N LEU A 81 -0.49 3.65 -7.33
CA LEU A 81 -1.48 3.03 -6.45
C LEU A 81 -1.01 1.68 -5.93
N VAL A 82 -1.48 1.35 -4.73
CA VAL A 82 -1.37 0.00 -4.17
C VAL A 82 -2.78 -0.55 -4.01
N THR A 83 -3.04 -1.69 -4.65
CA THR A 83 -4.31 -2.40 -4.53
C THR A 83 -4.17 -3.54 -3.53
N TYR A 84 -5.16 -3.70 -2.66
CA TYR A 84 -5.16 -4.73 -1.63
C TYR A 84 -6.58 -5.23 -1.42
N TYR A 85 -6.71 -6.39 -0.76
CA TYR A 85 -8.02 -6.89 -0.36
C TYR A 85 -8.30 -6.44 1.06
N ASP A 86 -9.36 -5.66 1.26
CA ASP A 86 -9.79 -5.16 2.56
C ASP A 86 -10.66 -6.22 3.22
N THR A 87 -10.16 -6.80 4.32
CA THR A 87 -10.84 -7.91 4.99
C THR A 87 -12.11 -7.48 5.72
N GLU A 88 -12.19 -6.25 6.17
CA GLU A 88 -13.40 -5.75 6.84
C GLU A 88 -14.48 -5.39 5.83
N ALA A 89 -14.10 -4.71 4.76
CA ALA A 89 -15.04 -4.35 3.69
C ALA A 89 -15.38 -5.53 2.79
N GLN A 90 -14.57 -6.59 2.81
CA GLN A 90 -14.69 -7.75 1.94
C GLN A 90 -14.70 -7.33 0.47
N ALA A 91 -13.77 -6.45 0.11
CA ALA A 91 -13.67 -5.88 -1.23
C ALA A 91 -12.23 -5.43 -1.51
N PHE A 92 -11.88 -5.40 -2.79
CA PHE A 92 -10.60 -4.83 -3.20
C PHE A 92 -10.67 -3.31 -3.11
N ARG A 93 -9.60 -2.71 -2.58
CA ARG A 93 -9.46 -1.27 -2.45
C ARG A 93 -8.06 -0.86 -2.87
N SER A 94 -7.87 0.43 -3.12
CA SER A 94 -6.56 0.97 -3.48
C SER A 94 -6.30 2.25 -2.71
N PHE A 95 -5.03 2.54 -2.47
CA PHE A 95 -4.61 3.83 -1.94
C PHE A 95 -3.48 4.40 -2.78
N LYS A 96 -3.34 5.72 -2.76
CA LYS A 96 -2.22 6.38 -3.42
C LYS A 96 -0.98 6.27 -2.55
N LYS A 97 0.15 5.92 -3.16
CA LYS A 97 1.41 5.80 -2.42
C LYS A 97 1.77 7.08 -1.68
N VAL A 98 1.46 8.24 -2.27
CA VAL A 98 1.74 9.55 -1.65
C VAL A 98 0.90 9.78 -0.38
N ASN A 99 -0.19 9.05 -0.21
CA ASN A 99 -1.10 9.19 0.94
C ASN A 99 -0.84 8.17 2.04
N PHE A 100 0.12 7.26 1.85
CA PHE A 100 0.44 6.25 2.85
C PHE A 100 0.99 6.92 4.12
N ILE A 101 0.48 6.49 5.29
CA ILE A 101 0.91 7.04 6.57
C ILE A 101 1.86 6.09 7.28
N GLU A 102 1.37 4.89 7.63
CA GLU A 102 2.18 3.91 8.36
C GLU A 102 1.48 2.55 8.36
N TYR A 103 2.21 1.51 8.72
CA TYR A 103 1.62 0.19 8.97
C TYR A 103 2.05 -0.30 10.35
N VAL A 104 1.23 -1.17 10.95
CA VAL A 104 1.52 -1.74 12.26
C VAL A 104 2.37 -2.98 12.06
N LYS A 105 3.59 -2.95 12.59
CA LYS A 105 4.50 -4.09 12.54
C LYS A 105 3.99 -5.20 13.42
N GLN A 106 4.23 -6.44 13.00
CA GLN A 106 3.86 -7.59 13.81
C GLN A 106 4.63 -7.55 15.12
N SER A 107 3.88 -7.62 16.22
CA SER A 107 4.49 -7.67 17.54
C SER A 107 5.08 -9.06 17.76
N LEU A 108 6.37 -9.10 18.10
CA LEU A 108 7.03 -10.32 18.53
C LEU A 108 6.93 -10.36 20.06
N ALA A 109 5.89 -10.99 20.51
CA ALA A 109 5.70 -11.19 21.95
C ALA A 109 6.59 -12.31 22.45
#